data_63284cfd13a1181e148bf368caab1057
#
_entry.id   63284cfd13a1181e148bf368caab1057
#
_cell.length_a   1.000
_cell.length_b   1.000
_cell.length_c   1.000
_cell.angle_alpha   90.00
_cell.angle_beta   90.00
_cell.angle_gamma   90.00
#
_symmetry.space_group_name_H-M   'P 1'
#
loop_
_entity.id
_entity.type
_entity.pdbx_description
1 polymer ?
#
loop_
_entity_poly.entity_id
_entity_poly.type
_entity_poly.pdbx_seq_one_letter_code
_entity_poly.pdbx_strand_id
1 'polypeptide(L)'
;MSTETQITEWLASQQDAMLAELEAMVNIDGGSYDKAGVDAVGARVKAFCERYGIPVETIAGAKHGDCLRATVAGGDATASGNARQNIVLMGHRDTVFPKGEPERRPFKVENGIATGPGVCDMKAGLVQNLFVMAAFAQFGGAPGPLVGLFTGDEEIGSPEGRPVIEATARTARVVFNSEPGRPSGAVVTGRKGGVFMVVDIEGKAAHSGGNFEAGISAIEELARKIQAIHALTDIPRGITLNVGLVSGGQSVNTVAPWAQGQIDLRYIHPEDRDDIMGRIHAIVDKAHVPGTRATLTIRGEFLPLAQNPGTDAVFGLYKAAAAESGFETMGEFAGGCADSGFTAAVGAPTLCAVGPVGGKAHSPEEYLEVASFVPRAQALARAILKLDSAGI
;
A
#
# COMPACT_ATOMS: atom_id res chain seq x y z
N MET A 1 2.00 -13.52 35.94
CA MET A 1 2.48 -12.64 34.87
C MET A 1 1.25 -12.20 34.08
N SER A 2 1.11 -10.92 33.77
CA SER A 2 -0.05 -10.46 32.97
C SER A 2 0.08 -10.94 31.52
N THR A 3 -1.04 -11.03 30.79
CA THR A 3 -1.04 -11.39 29.37
C THR A 3 -0.17 -10.41 28.55
N GLU A 4 -0.22 -9.13 28.87
CA GLU A 4 0.65 -8.12 28.26
C GLU A 4 2.14 -8.44 28.44
N THR A 5 2.54 -8.77 29.68
CA THR A 5 3.94 -9.16 29.98
C THR A 5 4.34 -10.42 29.20
N GLN A 6 3.50 -11.45 29.17
CA GLN A 6 3.78 -12.68 28.42
C GLN A 6 3.99 -12.41 26.93
N ILE A 7 3.11 -11.63 26.30
CA ILE A 7 3.19 -11.27 24.89
C ILE A 7 4.46 -10.47 24.61
N THR A 8 4.74 -9.42 25.40
CA THR A 8 5.86 -8.52 25.13
C THR A 8 7.22 -9.17 25.39
N GLU A 9 7.34 -10.01 26.42
CA GLU A 9 8.56 -10.78 26.67
C GLU A 9 8.79 -11.86 25.61
N TRP A 10 7.71 -12.53 25.17
CA TRP A 10 7.83 -13.48 24.08
C TRP A 10 8.28 -12.79 22.79
N LEU A 11 7.67 -11.66 22.39
CA LEU A 11 8.10 -10.90 21.23
C LEU A 11 9.56 -10.44 21.34
N ALA A 12 10.01 -10.02 22.53
CA ALA A 12 11.41 -9.64 22.77
C ALA A 12 12.38 -10.82 22.52
N SER A 13 11.96 -12.04 22.78
CA SER A 13 12.77 -13.25 22.54
C SER A 13 12.78 -13.71 21.07
N GLN A 14 11.99 -13.10 20.18
CA GLN A 14 11.80 -13.59 18.81
C GLN A 14 12.62 -12.86 17.74
N GLN A 15 13.51 -11.93 18.09
CA GLN A 15 14.22 -11.11 17.09
C GLN A 15 14.92 -11.94 16.02
N ASP A 16 15.65 -12.99 16.40
CA ASP A 16 16.37 -13.85 15.47
C ASP A 16 15.40 -14.67 14.59
N ALA A 17 14.28 -15.13 15.15
CA ALA A 17 13.25 -15.83 14.41
C ALA A 17 12.53 -14.90 13.42
N MET A 18 12.27 -13.65 13.79
CA MET A 18 11.74 -12.61 12.89
C MET A 18 12.69 -12.35 11.73
N LEU A 19 13.99 -12.21 12.00
CA LEU A 19 14.99 -12.01 10.93
C LEU A 19 15.10 -13.22 10.01
N ALA A 20 15.06 -14.43 10.54
CA ALA A 20 15.09 -15.66 9.73
C ALA A 20 13.85 -15.80 8.84
N GLU A 21 12.65 -15.44 9.33
CA GLU A 21 11.44 -15.44 8.51
C GLU A 21 11.46 -14.32 7.46
N LEU A 22 11.99 -13.16 7.81
CA LEU A 22 12.19 -12.04 6.87
C LEU A 22 13.16 -12.41 5.75
N GLU A 23 14.32 -13.00 6.08
CA GLU A 23 15.28 -13.52 5.10
C GLU A 23 14.63 -14.51 4.14
N ALA A 24 13.86 -15.46 4.68
CA ALA A 24 13.17 -16.46 3.87
C ALA A 24 12.16 -15.83 2.90
N MET A 25 11.47 -14.75 3.29
CA MET A 25 10.53 -14.04 2.43
C MET A 25 11.23 -13.11 1.43
N VAL A 26 12.27 -12.39 1.86
CA VAL A 26 13.01 -11.44 1.00
C VAL A 26 13.70 -12.17 -0.15
N ASN A 27 14.20 -13.38 0.09
CA ASN A 27 14.87 -14.20 -0.91
C ASN A 27 13.92 -14.92 -1.88
N ILE A 28 12.61 -14.61 -1.84
CA ILE A 28 11.61 -15.06 -2.82
C ILE A 28 11.26 -13.88 -3.73
N ASP A 29 11.25 -14.11 -5.06
CA ASP A 29 10.70 -13.14 -6.01
C ASP A 29 9.24 -12.81 -5.66
N GLY A 30 8.88 -11.54 -5.76
CA GLY A 30 7.55 -11.08 -5.36
C GLY A 30 7.05 -9.90 -6.18
N GLY A 31 7.53 -9.70 -7.41
CA GLY A 31 7.01 -8.63 -8.26
C GLY A 31 5.50 -8.77 -8.51
N SER A 32 4.72 -7.69 -8.44
CA SER A 32 3.24 -7.70 -8.52
C SER A 32 2.68 -8.45 -9.73
N TYR A 33 3.43 -8.48 -10.84
CA TYR A 33 3.06 -9.21 -12.05
C TYR A 33 3.56 -10.67 -12.08
N ASP A 34 4.33 -11.11 -11.09
CA ASP A 34 4.72 -12.52 -10.92
C ASP A 34 3.85 -13.21 -9.86
N LYS A 35 2.61 -13.56 -10.24
CA LYS A 35 1.68 -14.24 -9.35
C LYS A 35 2.31 -15.43 -8.62
N ALA A 36 3.11 -16.22 -9.31
CA ALA A 36 3.75 -17.42 -8.73
C ALA A 36 4.72 -17.05 -7.61
N GLY A 37 5.50 -15.98 -7.78
CA GLY A 37 6.41 -15.47 -6.77
C GLY A 37 5.66 -14.90 -5.56
N VAL A 38 4.66 -14.06 -5.79
CA VAL A 38 3.82 -13.51 -4.71
C VAL A 38 3.11 -14.62 -3.92
N ASP A 39 2.60 -15.65 -4.62
CA ASP A 39 1.98 -16.80 -3.97
C ASP A 39 2.99 -17.70 -3.22
N ALA A 40 4.25 -17.74 -3.66
CA ALA A 40 5.32 -18.41 -2.92
C ALA A 40 5.62 -17.70 -1.58
N VAL A 41 5.63 -16.35 -1.55
CA VAL A 41 5.65 -15.59 -0.28
C VAL A 41 4.40 -15.93 0.55
N GLY A 42 3.23 -16.04 -0.08
CA GLY A 42 1.99 -16.47 0.58
C GLY A 42 2.07 -17.86 1.20
N ALA A 43 2.77 -18.81 0.56
CA ALA A 43 3.01 -20.13 1.12
C ALA A 43 3.84 -20.07 2.42
N ARG A 44 4.80 -19.13 2.53
CA ARG A 44 5.54 -18.87 3.77
C ARG A 44 4.60 -18.37 4.88
N VAL A 45 3.71 -17.41 4.55
CA VAL A 45 2.69 -16.91 5.49
C VAL A 45 1.82 -18.07 6.02
N LYS A 46 1.33 -18.94 5.12
CA LYS A 46 0.50 -20.10 5.49
C LYS A 46 1.26 -21.08 6.41
N ALA A 47 2.49 -21.42 6.04
CA ALA A 47 3.33 -22.31 6.82
C ALA A 47 3.65 -21.74 8.21
N PHE A 48 3.85 -20.42 8.31
CA PHE A 48 4.01 -19.76 9.61
C PHE A 48 2.72 -19.88 10.45
N CYS A 49 1.58 -19.53 9.87
CA CYS A 49 0.28 -19.59 10.57
C CYS A 49 -0.04 -21.03 11.04
N GLU A 50 0.24 -22.04 10.22
CA GLU A 50 0.03 -23.46 10.57
C GLU A 50 0.82 -23.86 11.81
N ARG A 51 2.07 -23.43 11.96
CA ARG A 51 2.91 -23.69 13.15
C ARG A 51 2.28 -23.19 14.45
N TYR A 52 1.48 -22.14 14.38
CA TYR A 52 0.81 -21.52 15.53
C TYR A 52 -0.69 -21.83 15.60
N GLY A 53 -1.20 -22.75 14.76
CA GLY A 53 -2.62 -23.13 14.75
C GLY A 53 -3.55 -22.02 14.30
N ILE A 54 -3.07 -21.06 13.51
CA ILE A 54 -3.85 -19.94 13.00
C ILE A 54 -4.47 -20.32 11.64
N PRO A 55 -5.80 -20.42 11.52
CA PRO A 55 -6.45 -20.75 10.27
C PRO A 55 -6.27 -19.64 9.23
N VAL A 56 -6.02 -20.03 7.99
CA VAL A 56 -5.83 -19.12 6.85
C VAL A 56 -6.81 -19.45 5.73
N GLU A 57 -7.64 -18.47 5.39
CA GLU A 57 -8.47 -18.48 4.17
C GLU A 57 -7.65 -17.95 3.00
N THR A 58 -7.76 -18.59 1.85
CA THR A 58 -7.19 -18.11 0.60
C THR A 58 -8.29 -17.60 -0.31
N ILE A 59 -8.19 -16.35 -0.73
CA ILE A 59 -9.10 -15.70 -1.68
C ILE A 59 -8.33 -15.56 -2.99
N ALA A 60 -8.69 -16.38 -3.98
CA ALA A 60 -7.93 -16.51 -5.21
C ALA A 60 -7.96 -15.22 -6.05
N GLY A 61 -6.81 -14.73 -6.45
CA GLY A 61 -6.65 -13.73 -7.50
C GLY A 61 -6.60 -14.39 -8.88
N ALA A 62 -7.19 -13.74 -9.89
CA ALA A 62 -7.20 -14.27 -11.24
C ALA A 62 -5.88 -14.05 -11.98
N LYS A 63 -5.24 -12.90 -11.77
CA LYS A 63 -4.01 -12.46 -12.46
C LYS A 63 -2.86 -12.18 -11.50
N HIS A 64 -3.19 -11.67 -10.32
CA HIS A 64 -2.24 -11.26 -9.30
C HIS A 64 -2.20 -12.26 -8.15
N GLY A 65 -1.32 -12.05 -7.17
CA GLY A 65 -1.20 -12.92 -6.00
C GLY A 65 -2.52 -13.06 -5.23
N ASP A 66 -2.81 -14.26 -4.73
CA ASP A 66 -4.01 -14.52 -3.93
C ASP A 66 -4.03 -13.61 -2.68
N CYS A 67 -5.19 -13.17 -2.22
CA CYS A 67 -5.29 -12.57 -0.89
C CYS A 67 -5.38 -13.67 0.18
N LEU A 68 -4.71 -13.44 1.33
CA LEU A 68 -4.75 -14.35 2.46
C LEU A 68 -5.40 -13.67 3.66
N ARG A 69 -6.31 -14.38 4.34
CA ARG A 69 -6.94 -13.93 5.57
C ARG A 69 -6.66 -14.94 6.68
N ALA A 70 -5.79 -14.58 7.61
CA ALA A 70 -5.49 -15.36 8.80
C ALA A 70 -6.31 -14.83 9.97
N THR A 71 -6.83 -15.70 10.85
CA THR A 71 -7.68 -15.27 11.95
C THR A 71 -7.29 -15.92 13.27
N VAL A 72 -6.99 -15.11 14.27
CA VAL A 72 -6.86 -15.55 15.68
C VAL A 72 -8.17 -15.19 16.39
N ALA A 73 -8.76 -16.16 17.06
CA ALA A 73 -9.95 -15.92 17.88
C ALA A 73 -9.66 -14.88 18.97
N GLY A 74 -10.54 -13.93 19.14
CA GLY A 74 -10.49 -12.92 20.20
C GLY A 74 -11.53 -13.18 21.26
N GLY A 75 -11.53 -12.34 22.31
CA GLY A 75 -12.51 -12.38 23.40
C GLY A 75 -13.96 -12.30 22.90
N ASP A 76 -14.90 -12.45 23.83
CA ASP A 76 -16.33 -12.60 23.53
C ASP A 76 -16.89 -11.40 22.75
N ALA A 77 -16.88 -11.53 21.43
CA ALA A 77 -17.36 -10.53 20.48
C ALA A 77 -18.86 -10.17 20.68
N THR A 78 -19.57 -10.94 21.50
CA THR A 78 -21.00 -10.74 21.77
C THR A 78 -21.28 -9.66 22.83
N ALA A 79 -20.27 -9.22 23.56
CA ALA A 79 -20.46 -8.31 24.71
C ALA A 79 -20.70 -6.84 24.33
N SER A 80 -20.28 -6.38 23.13
CA SER A 80 -20.31 -4.95 22.79
C SER A 80 -21.50 -4.49 21.96
N GLY A 81 -22.28 -5.40 21.35
CA GLY A 81 -23.38 -5.03 20.45
C GLY A 81 -22.94 -4.24 19.19
N ASN A 82 -21.64 -4.09 18.96
CA ASN A 82 -21.09 -3.35 17.84
C ASN A 82 -20.94 -4.27 16.63
N ALA A 83 -21.39 -3.83 15.45
CA ALA A 83 -21.24 -4.57 14.18
C ALA A 83 -19.76 -4.65 13.71
N ARG A 84 -18.90 -3.76 14.21
CA ARG A 84 -17.46 -3.73 13.90
C ARG A 84 -16.68 -4.29 15.09
N GLN A 85 -16.07 -5.44 14.91
CA GLN A 85 -15.38 -6.15 16.01
C GLN A 85 -13.96 -6.59 15.65
N ASN A 86 -13.67 -6.78 14.36
CA ASN A 86 -12.38 -7.28 13.90
C ASN A 86 -11.27 -6.25 14.09
N ILE A 87 -10.14 -6.70 14.60
CA ILE A 87 -8.90 -5.95 14.64
C ILE A 87 -8.07 -6.42 13.46
N VAL A 88 -7.81 -5.54 12.48
CA VAL A 88 -7.15 -5.94 11.24
C VAL A 88 -5.69 -5.50 11.24
N LEU A 89 -4.79 -6.47 11.03
CA LEU A 89 -3.39 -6.26 10.71
C LEU A 89 -3.20 -6.46 9.21
N MET A 90 -2.90 -5.39 8.50
CA MET A 90 -2.85 -5.41 7.04
C MET A 90 -1.42 -5.27 6.51
N GLY A 91 -1.17 -5.87 5.34
CA GLY A 91 0.04 -5.68 4.58
C GLY A 91 0.01 -6.40 3.23
N HIS A 92 0.91 -5.98 2.33
CA HIS A 92 1.04 -6.59 1.01
C HIS A 92 2.29 -7.47 0.91
N ARG A 93 2.26 -8.44 0.01
CA ARG A 93 3.33 -9.42 -0.21
C ARG A 93 4.13 -9.16 -1.49
N ASP A 94 3.54 -8.38 -2.39
CA ASP A 94 4.18 -8.00 -3.64
C ASP A 94 5.22 -6.88 -3.46
N THR A 95 6.02 -6.67 -4.48
CA THR A 95 7.07 -5.65 -4.55
C THR A 95 7.15 -5.09 -5.96
N VAL A 96 7.76 -3.90 -6.11
CA VAL A 96 8.04 -3.29 -7.43
C VAL A 96 9.18 -3.98 -8.20
N PHE A 97 9.93 -4.88 -7.57
CA PHE A 97 11.16 -5.41 -8.15
C PHE A 97 10.91 -6.46 -9.22
N PRO A 98 11.72 -6.46 -10.30
CA PRO A 98 11.62 -7.46 -11.34
C PRO A 98 12.08 -8.84 -10.84
N LYS A 99 11.67 -9.88 -11.57
CA LYS A 99 12.11 -11.26 -11.31
C LYS A 99 13.63 -11.40 -11.37
N GLY A 100 14.19 -12.19 -10.43
CA GLY A 100 15.62 -12.41 -10.27
C GLY A 100 16.32 -11.36 -9.39
N GLU A 101 15.60 -10.40 -8.84
CA GLU A 101 16.18 -9.39 -7.96
C GLU A 101 16.72 -9.97 -6.63
N PRO A 102 16.06 -10.96 -5.97
CA PRO A 102 16.64 -11.62 -4.79
C PRO A 102 17.94 -12.36 -5.06
N GLU A 103 18.14 -12.92 -6.25
CA GLU A 103 19.43 -13.54 -6.62
C GLU A 103 20.53 -12.49 -6.78
N ARG A 104 20.19 -11.31 -7.32
CA ARG A 104 21.11 -10.19 -7.52
C ARG A 104 21.45 -9.46 -6.24
N ARG A 105 20.49 -9.31 -5.34
CA ARG A 105 20.58 -8.60 -4.05
C ARG A 105 19.91 -9.41 -2.93
N PRO A 106 20.53 -10.55 -2.51
CA PRO A 106 19.94 -11.38 -1.45
C PRO A 106 19.86 -10.61 -0.14
N PHE A 107 19.01 -11.11 0.75
CA PHE A 107 18.91 -10.58 2.10
C PHE A 107 20.26 -10.57 2.80
N LYS A 108 20.57 -9.48 3.49
CA LYS A 108 21.82 -9.28 4.21
C LYS A 108 21.59 -8.38 5.41
N VAL A 109 22.26 -8.70 6.53
CA VAL A 109 22.28 -7.83 7.71
C VAL A 109 23.71 -7.40 7.99
N GLU A 110 23.96 -6.10 8.00
CA GLU A 110 25.24 -5.50 8.34
C GLU A 110 25.06 -4.29 9.25
N ASN A 111 25.78 -4.24 10.35
CA ASN A 111 25.75 -3.11 11.30
C ASN A 111 24.34 -2.72 11.78
N GLY A 112 23.45 -3.72 11.98
CA GLY A 112 22.07 -3.48 12.42
C GLY A 112 21.10 -3.01 11.33
N ILE A 113 21.54 -2.99 10.07
CA ILE A 113 20.73 -2.67 8.89
C ILE A 113 20.53 -3.94 8.07
N ALA A 114 19.27 -4.29 7.80
CA ALA A 114 18.93 -5.34 6.84
C ALA A 114 18.65 -4.73 5.47
N THR A 115 19.09 -5.40 4.41
CA THR A 115 18.90 -5.00 3.01
C THR A 115 18.40 -6.17 2.18
N GLY A 116 17.73 -5.88 1.06
CA GLY A 116 17.17 -6.86 0.13
C GLY A 116 15.86 -6.36 -0.49
N PRO A 117 15.34 -6.97 -1.56
CA PRO A 117 14.13 -6.49 -2.25
C PRO A 117 12.87 -6.68 -1.40
N GLY A 118 12.17 -5.58 -1.12
CA GLY A 118 10.97 -5.59 -0.27
C GLY A 118 11.27 -5.81 1.21
N VAL A 119 12.51 -5.62 1.65
CA VAL A 119 12.92 -5.84 3.05
C VAL A 119 12.16 -4.93 4.00
N CYS A 120 11.87 -3.69 3.57
CA CYS A 120 11.10 -2.73 4.34
C CYS A 120 9.70 -2.56 3.74
N ASP A 121 9.55 -2.56 2.43
CA ASP A 121 8.30 -2.37 1.71
C ASP A 121 7.83 -3.68 1.04
N MET A 122 6.94 -4.52 1.71
CA MET A 122 6.73 -4.37 3.16
C MET A 122 6.85 -5.71 3.89
N LYS A 123 7.83 -6.59 3.47
CA LYS A 123 7.99 -7.95 4.04
C LYS A 123 8.29 -7.93 5.55
N ALA A 124 9.01 -6.90 6.06
CA ALA A 124 9.21 -6.74 7.51
C ALA A 124 7.88 -6.48 8.25
N GLY A 125 6.99 -5.67 7.68
CA GLY A 125 5.65 -5.46 8.22
C GLY A 125 4.81 -6.73 8.25
N LEU A 126 4.92 -7.58 7.21
CA LEU A 126 4.27 -8.89 7.20
C LEU A 126 4.76 -9.78 8.34
N VAL A 127 6.08 -9.90 8.51
CA VAL A 127 6.68 -10.69 9.58
C VAL A 127 6.27 -10.15 10.94
N GLN A 128 6.29 -8.83 11.15
CA GLN A 128 5.77 -8.21 12.37
C GLN A 128 4.34 -8.66 12.68
N ASN A 129 3.45 -8.57 11.69
CA ASN A 129 2.04 -8.96 11.85
C ASN A 129 1.91 -10.44 12.23
N LEU A 130 2.67 -11.31 11.58
CA LEU A 130 2.66 -12.75 11.86
C LEU A 130 3.10 -13.06 13.29
N PHE A 131 4.17 -12.46 13.78
CA PHE A 131 4.64 -12.68 15.14
C PHE A 131 3.70 -12.08 16.19
N VAL A 132 3.08 -10.94 15.93
CA VAL A 132 2.04 -10.39 16.80
C VAL A 132 0.84 -11.35 16.85
N MET A 133 0.37 -11.85 15.72
CA MET A 133 -0.73 -12.83 15.67
C MET A 133 -0.36 -14.12 16.41
N ALA A 134 0.86 -14.62 16.26
CA ALA A 134 1.35 -15.82 16.96
C ALA A 134 1.37 -15.61 18.48
N ALA A 135 1.76 -14.42 18.95
CA ALA A 135 1.71 -14.10 20.38
C ALA A 135 0.28 -14.17 20.93
N PHE A 136 -0.68 -13.57 20.22
CA PHE A 136 -2.09 -13.65 20.61
C PHE A 136 -2.68 -15.06 20.49
N ALA A 137 -2.25 -15.85 19.52
CA ALA A 137 -2.67 -17.25 19.40
C ALA A 137 -2.20 -18.09 20.61
N GLN A 138 -1.01 -17.81 21.13
CA GLN A 138 -0.44 -18.53 22.27
C GLN A 138 -0.97 -18.05 23.64
N PHE A 139 -1.09 -16.75 23.83
CA PHE A 139 -1.36 -16.17 25.15
C PHE A 139 -2.79 -15.59 25.27
N GLY A 140 -3.53 -15.49 24.16
CA GLY A 140 -4.86 -14.88 24.14
C GLY A 140 -4.84 -13.37 24.38
N GLY A 141 -5.94 -12.82 24.85
CA GLY A 141 -6.06 -11.42 25.29
C GLY A 141 -6.45 -10.42 24.22
N ALA A 142 -6.61 -10.81 22.95
CA ALA A 142 -7.17 -9.89 21.95
C ALA A 142 -8.65 -9.58 22.30
N PRO A 143 -9.06 -8.29 22.34
CA PRO A 143 -10.42 -7.91 22.73
C PRO A 143 -11.48 -8.18 21.65
N GLY A 144 -11.07 -8.70 20.49
CA GLY A 144 -11.92 -9.13 19.39
C GLY A 144 -11.13 -10.03 18.44
N PRO A 145 -11.75 -10.58 17.37
CA PRO A 145 -11.05 -11.38 16.38
C PRO A 145 -9.89 -10.57 15.76
N LEU A 146 -8.68 -11.15 15.81
CA LEU A 146 -7.50 -10.55 15.20
C LEU A 146 -7.31 -11.13 13.80
N VAL A 147 -7.46 -10.29 12.78
CA VAL A 147 -7.46 -10.68 11.37
C VAL A 147 -6.21 -10.15 10.70
N GLY A 148 -5.34 -11.03 10.23
CA GLY A 148 -4.24 -10.70 9.31
C GLY A 148 -4.76 -10.71 7.88
N LEU A 149 -4.72 -9.59 7.18
CA LEU A 149 -5.04 -9.49 5.76
C LEU A 149 -3.76 -9.21 4.96
N PHE A 150 -3.40 -10.15 4.09
CA PHE A 150 -2.18 -10.09 3.29
C PHE A 150 -2.52 -10.11 1.81
N THR A 151 -2.40 -8.94 1.14
CA THR A 151 -2.70 -8.74 -0.28
C THR A 151 -1.51 -9.08 -1.17
N GLY A 152 -1.68 -9.08 -2.47
CA GLY A 152 -0.63 -9.49 -3.42
C GLY A 152 -0.50 -8.58 -4.64
N ASP A 153 -1.05 -7.36 -4.61
CA ASP A 153 -1.13 -6.45 -5.75
C ASP A 153 -1.16 -4.97 -5.36
N GLU A 154 -0.63 -4.62 -4.18
CA GLU A 154 -0.63 -3.25 -3.66
C GLU A 154 0.14 -2.31 -4.57
N GLU A 155 1.33 -2.69 -4.99
CA GLU A 155 2.28 -1.86 -5.74
C GLU A 155 1.76 -1.42 -7.13
N ILE A 156 0.63 -1.99 -7.55
CA ILE A 156 -0.06 -1.65 -8.80
C ILE A 156 -1.49 -1.12 -8.58
N GLY A 157 -1.84 -0.75 -7.34
CA GLY A 157 -3.12 -0.15 -6.97
C GLY A 157 -4.21 -1.13 -6.60
N SER A 158 -3.85 -2.32 -6.17
CA SER A 158 -4.73 -3.39 -5.64
C SER A 158 -5.93 -3.72 -6.55
N PRO A 159 -5.73 -3.96 -7.85
CA PRO A 159 -6.84 -4.17 -8.78
C PRO A 159 -7.73 -5.37 -8.41
N GLU A 160 -7.19 -6.40 -7.77
CA GLU A 160 -7.93 -7.57 -7.28
C GLU A 160 -8.04 -7.57 -5.75
N GLY A 161 -7.08 -6.99 -5.04
CA GLY A 161 -7.04 -6.88 -3.58
C GLY A 161 -8.07 -5.92 -2.99
N ARG A 162 -8.36 -4.79 -3.67
CA ARG A 162 -9.27 -3.75 -3.17
C ARG A 162 -10.63 -4.26 -2.69
N PRO A 163 -11.38 -5.08 -3.42
CA PRO A 163 -12.67 -5.59 -2.95
C PRO A 163 -12.55 -6.41 -1.65
N VAL A 164 -11.44 -7.16 -1.49
CA VAL A 164 -11.17 -7.96 -0.30
C VAL A 164 -10.81 -7.07 0.90
N ILE A 165 -10.00 -6.02 0.66
CA ILE A 165 -9.63 -5.01 1.65
C ILE A 165 -10.88 -4.31 2.18
N GLU A 166 -11.71 -3.77 1.27
CA GLU A 166 -12.94 -3.06 1.62
C GLU A 166 -13.92 -3.96 2.38
N ALA A 167 -14.13 -5.21 1.93
CA ALA A 167 -15.01 -6.16 2.61
C ALA A 167 -14.51 -6.48 4.04
N THR A 168 -13.21 -6.69 4.21
CA THR A 168 -12.61 -6.96 5.53
C THR A 168 -12.71 -5.73 6.44
N ALA A 169 -12.44 -4.53 5.91
CA ALA A 169 -12.45 -3.30 6.66
C ALA A 169 -13.87 -2.85 7.10
N ARG A 170 -14.92 -3.24 6.37
CA ARG A 170 -16.32 -2.94 6.78
C ARG A 170 -16.69 -3.53 8.15
N THR A 171 -16.06 -4.61 8.56
CA THR A 171 -16.24 -5.25 9.87
C THR A 171 -15.11 -4.91 10.85
N ALA A 172 -14.15 -4.09 10.44
CA ALA A 172 -13.02 -3.73 11.27
C ALA A 172 -13.40 -2.64 12.28
N ARG A 173 -13.07 -2.88 13.54
CA ARG A 173 -13.06 -1.92 14.64
C ARG A 173 -11.88 -0.96 14.47
N VAL A 174 -10.76 -1.48 14.03
CA VAL A 174 -9.52 -0.77 13.75
C VAL A 174 -8.70 -1.52 12.70
N VAL A 175 -7.95 -0.77 11.91
CA VAL A 175 -6.97 -1.32 10.96
C VAL A 175 -5.60 -0.73 11.26
N PHE A 176 -4.60 -1.61 11.43
CA PHE A 176 -3.18 -1.28 11.47
C PHE A 176 -2.53 -1.76 10.19
N ASN A 177 -2.13 -0.84 9.32
CA ASN A 177 -1.40 -1.16 8.10
C ASN A 177 0.09 -1.07 8.37
N SER A 178 0.77 -2.22 8.32
CA SER A 178 2.18 -2.35 8.69
C SER A 178 3.15 -2.00 7.57
N GLU A 179 2.78 -1.01 6.74
CA GLU A 179 3.71 -0.28 5.88
C GLU A 179 4.96 0.16 6.64
N PRO A 180 6.08 0.43 5.97
CA PRO A 180 7.31 0.85 6.63
C PRO A 180 7.12 2.05 7.56
N GLY A 181 7.58 1.91 8.80
CA GLY A 181 7.78 3.05 9.69
C GLY A 181 8.73 4.05 9.05
N ARG A 182 8.44 5.33 9.22
CA ARG A 182 9.25 6.38 8.58
C ARG A 182 10.66 6.45 9.18
N PRO A 183 11.68 6.89 8.42
CA PRO A 183 13.04 7.09 8.96
C PRO A 183 13.09 8.03 10.17
N SER A 184 12.11 8.93 10.33
CA SER A 184 11.91 9.77 11.50
C SER A 184 11.40 9.01 12.73
N GLY A 185 11.04 7.72 12.60
CA GLY A 185 10.31 6.96 13.62
C GLY A 185 8.80 7.19 13.61
N ALA A 186 8.29 8.08 12.75
CA ALA A 186 6.86 8.40 12.67
C ALA A 186 6.02 7.24 12.11
N VAL A 187 4.71 7.30 12.41
CA VAL A 187 3.64 6.58 11.73
C VAL A 187 2.90 7.54 10.79
N VAL A 188 2.05 7.01 9.91
CA VAL A 188 1.30 7.84 8.95
C VAL A 188 -0.17 7.90 9.35
N THR A 189 -0.65 9.13 9.59
CA THR A 189 -2.03 9.43 9.98
C THR A 189 -2.89 9.96 8.83
N GLY A 190 -2.27 10.27 7.70
CA GLY A 190 -2.96 10.71 6.48
C GLY A 190 -2.08 10.48 5.25
N ARG A 191 -2.71 10.14 4.11
CA ARG A 191 -2.03 9.94 2.83
C ARG A 191 -2.83 10.57 1.70
N LYS A 192 -2.13 11.04 0.66
CA LYS A 192 -2.82 11.40 -0.59
C LYS A 192 -3.43 10.15 -1.23
N GLY A 193 -4.54 10.34 -1.94
CA GLY A 193 -4.99 9.43 -2.98
C GLY A 193 -4.22 9.65 -4.28
N GLY A 194 -4.29 8.68 -5.18
CA GLY A 194 -3.65 8.76 -6.48
C GLY A 194 -4.44 8.03 -7.56
N VAL A 195 -4.41 8.57 -8.78
CA VAL A 195 -4.95 7.91 -9.97
C VAL A 195 -3.90 7.90 -11.05
N PHE A 196 -3.53 6.71 -11.50
CA PHE A 196 -2.56 6.50 -12.57
C PHE A 196 -3.29 6.23 -13.87
N MET A 197 -3.05 7.05 -14.88
CA MET A 197 -3.81 7.03 -16.12
C MET A 197 -2.89 7.03 -17.33
N VAL A 198 -3.42 6.50 -18.43
CA VAL A 198 -2.81 6.58 -19.76
C VAL A 198 -3.82 7.24 -20.70
N VAL A 199 -3.38 8.25 -21.43
CA VAL A 199 -4.10 8.82 -22.55
C VAL A 199 -3.45 8.38 -23.86
N ASP A 200 -4.18 7.61 -24.67
CA ASP A 200 -3.78 7.18 -26.00
C ASP A 200 -4.48 8.07 -27.03
N ILE A 201 -3.72 8.56 -28.03
CA ILE A 201 -4.23 9.46 -29.08
C ILE A 201 -3.94 8.84 -30.44
N GLU A 202 -4.98 8.73 -31.24
CA GLU A 202 -4.95 8.31 -32.63
C GLU A 202 -5.00 9.54 -33.56
N GLY A 203 -4.16 9.54 -34.56
CA GLY A 203 -4.11 10.52 -35.63
C GLY A 203 -3.97 9.83 -37.00
N LYS A 204 -3.33 10.50 -37.96
CA LYS A 204 -3.14 9.97 -39.31
C LYS A 204 -1.76 10.37 -39.87
N ALA A 205 -1.02 9.37 -40.34
CA ALA A 205 0.29 9.60 -40.97
C ALA A 205 0.14 10.30 -42.32
N ALA A 206 1.05 11.22 -42.59
CA ALA A 206 1.28 11.81 -43.91
C ALA A 206 2.73 12.30 -44.00
N HIS A 207 3.25 12.43 -45.22
CA HIS A 207 4.58 13.01 -45.43
C HIS A 207 4.56 14.50 -45.11
N SER A 208 5.37 14.97 -44.14
CA SER A 208 5.27 16.34 -43.60
C SER A 208 5.60 17.43 -44.63
N GLY A 209 6.43 17.16 -45.63
CA GLY A 209 6.76 18.11 -46.69
C GLY A 209 5.95 17.92 -48.00
N GLY A 210 5.42 16.72 -48.24
CA GLY A 210 4.78 16.38 -49.51
C GLY A 210 3.25 16.38 -49.47
N ASN A 211 2.64 16.06 -48.31
CA ASN A 211 1.19 15.94 -48.17
C ASN A 211 0.73 16.23 -46.72
N PHE A 212 1.23 17.32 -46.17
CA PHE A 212 0.99 17.69 -44.77
C PHE A 212 -0.50 17.73 -44.39
N GLU A 213 -1.32 18.35 -45.28
CA GLU A 213 -2.74 18.57 -45.03
C GLU A 213 -3.58 17.30 -44.94
N ALA A 214 -3.07 16.16 -45.45
CA ALA A 214 -3.72 14.86 -45.31
C ALA A 214 -3.41 14.16 -43.99
N GLY A 215 -2.47 14.70 -43.21
CA GLY A 215 -2.05 14.20 -41.89
C GLY A 215 -2.94 14.75 -40.78
N ILE A 216 -2.96 14.01 -39.65
CA ILE A 216 -3.63 14.41 -38.40
C ILE A 216 -2.64 14.13 -37.28
N SER A 217 -2.12 15.21 -36.65
CA SER A 217 -1.02 15.04 -35.65
C SER A 217 -1.54 14.68 -34.28
N ALA A 218 -1.28 13.43 -33.87
CA ALA A 218 -1.55 12.98 -32.51
C ALA A 218 -0.60 13.62 -31.47
N ILE A 219 0.65 13.92 -31.85
CA ILE A 219 1.60 14.63 -30.96
C ILE A 219 1.14 16.06 -30.69
N GLU A 220 0.64 16.79 -31.69
CA GLU A 220 0.11 18.14 -31.45
C GLU A 220 -1.12 18.10 -30.51
N GLU A 221 -2.00 17.12 -30.69
CA GLU A 221 -3.16 16.92 -29.80
C GLU A 221 -2.70 16.62 -28.36
N LEU A 222 -1.72 15.72 -28.19
CA LEU A 222 -1.17 15.40 -26.88
C LEU A 222 -0.54 16.63 -26.20
N ALA A 223 0.23 17.41 -26.94
CA ALA A 223 0.86 18.63 -26.41
C ALA A 223 -0.15 19.61 -25.81
N ARG A 224 -1.31 19.80 -26.49
CA ARG A 224 -2.40 20.66 -26.02
C ARG A 224 -3.08 20.07 -24.78
N LYS A 225 -3.29 18.76 -24.74
CA LYS A 225 -3.86 18.08 -23.58
C LYS A 225 -2.92 18.13 -22.37
N ILE A 226 -1.62 17.95 -22.55
CA ILE A 226 -0.61 18.06 -21.48
C ILE A 226 -0.73 19.45 -20.80
N GLN A 227 -0.77 20.51 -21.57
CA GLN A 227 -0.90 21.88 -21.01
C GLN A 227 -2.19 22.03 -20.20
N ALA A 228 -3.31 21.55 -20.72
CA ALA A 228 -4.61 21.64 -20.06
C ALA A 228 -4.67 20.77 -18.78
N ILE A 229 -4.06 19.58 -18.79
CA ILE A 229 -3.99 18.67 -17.63
C ILE A 229 -3.13 19.30 -16.53
N HIS A 230 -1.91 19.78 -16.84
CA HIS A 230 -1.06 20.42 -15.84
C HIS A 230 -1.72 21.68 -15.24
N ALA A 231 -2.54 22.42 -16.01
CA ALA A 231 -3.28 23.58 -15.52
C ALA A 231 -4.36 23.25 -14.47
N LEU A 232 -4.71 21.97 -14.27
CA LEU A 232 -5.61 21.52 -13.19
C LEU A 232 -4.92 21.42 -11.83
N THR A 233 -3.58 21.54 -11.76
CA THR A 233 -2.84 21.49 -10.50
C THR A 233 -3.26 22.65 -9.59
N ASP A 234 -3.63 22.32 -8.35
CA ASP A 234 -4.04 23.24 -7.30
C ASP A 234 -3.30 22.88 -6.00
N ILE A 235 -2.10 23.46 -5.86
CA ILE A 235 -1.22 23.17 -4.71
C ILE A 235 -1.88 23.49 -3.35
N PRO A 236 -2.57 24.64 -3.18
CA PRO A 236 -3.28 24.93 -1.94
C PRO A 236 -4.33 23.87 -1.55
N ARG A 237 -5.01 23.24 -2.51
CA ARG A 237 -5.94 22.12 -2.28
C ARG A 237 -5.24 20.76 -2.18
N GLY A 238 -3.92 20.72 -2.36
CA GLY A 238 -3.15 19.48 -2.35
C GLY A 238 -3.34 18.60 -3.59
N ILE A 239 -3.88 19.18 -4.68
CA ILE A 239 -4.11 18.50 -5.96
C ILE A 239 -2.89 18.73 -6.86
N THR A 240 -2.31 17.63 -7.35
CA THR A 240 -1.20 17.70 -8.32
C THR A 240 -1.43 16.76 -9.48
N LEU A 241 -1.18 17.26 -10.69
CA LEU A 241 -1.21 16.48 -11.92
C LEU A 241 0.16 16.55 -12.59
N ASN A 242 0.66 15.39 -12.94
CA ASN A 242 1.93 15.26 -13.63
C ASN A 242 1.78 14.31 -14.84
N VAL A 243 2.08 14.83 -16.04
CA VAL A 243 2.28 13.96 -17.21
C VAL A 243 3.77 13.60 -17.21
N GLY A 244 4.10 12.45 -16.62
CA GLY A 244 5.49 12.06 -16.34
C GLY A 244 6.18 11.35 -17.50
N LEU A 245 5.40 10.70 -18.38
CA LEU A 245 5.92 9.98 -19.54
C LEU A 245 5.13 10.33 -20.80
N VAL A 246 5.84 10.49 -21.91
CA VAL A 246 5.26 10.70 -23.25
C VAL A 246 5.99 9.86 -24.29
N SER A 247 5.24 9.37 -25.27
CA SER A 247 5.76 8.68 -26.44
C SER A 247 4.88 8.98 -27.66
N GLY A 248 5.41 8.83 -28.89
CA GLY A 248 4.60 9.06 -30.08
C GLY A 248 5.42 9.23 -31.36
N GLY A 249 4.67 9.25 -32.47
CA GLY A 249 5.24 9.41 -33.80
C GLY A 249 5.98 8.16 -34.31
N GLN A 250 6.63 8.29 -35.47
CA GLN A 250 7.43 7.22 -36.07
C GLN A 250 8.69 7.74 -36.78
N SER A 251 8.66 8.96 -37.34
CA SER A 251 9.83 9.61 -37.94
C SER A 251 9.63 11.12 -37.98
N VAL A 252 10.72 11.90 -38.06
CA VAL A 252 10.70 13.36 -38.04
C VAL A 252 9.95 13.96 -39.22
N ASN A 253 9.94 13.28 -40.35
CA ASN A 253 9.30 13.74 -41.60
C ASN A 253 7.91 13.13 -41.83
N THR A 254 7.29 12.59 -40.79
CA THR A 254 5.93 12.03 -40.82
C THR A 254 5.05 12.72 -39.79
N VAL A 255 3.88 13.20 -40.20
CA VAL A 255 2.83 13.66 -39.27
C VAL A 255 2.49 12.50 -38.33
N ALA A 256 2.55 12.71 -37.03
CA ALA A 256 2.46 11.65 -36.03
C ALA A 256 1.09 10.97 -36.01
N PRO A 257 0.99 9.66 -36.35
CA PRO A 257 -0.30 8.96 -36.35
C PRO A 257 -0.77 8.49 -34.97
N TRP A 258 0.09 8.53 -33.98
CA TRP A 258 -0.23 8.15 -32.62
C TRP A 258 0.64 8.93 -31.61
N ALA A 259 0.13 9.07 -30.39
CA ALA A 259 0.86 9.59 -29.24
C ALA A 259 0.24 9.03 -27.96
N GLN A 260 1.04 8.94 -26.90
CA GLN A 260 0.61 8.46 -25.59
C GLN A 260 1.20 9.35 -24.50
N GLY A 261 0.41 9.66 -23.48
CA GLY A 261 0.85 10.31 -22.25
C GLY A 261 0.45 9.49 -21.03
N GLN A 262 1.34 9.44 -20.01
CA GLN A 262 1.02 8.80 -18.73
C GLN A 262 0.91 9.87 -17.65
N ILE A 263 -0.18 9.81 -16.89
CA ILE A 263 -0.63 10.85 -15.98
C ILE A 263 -0.67 10.31 -14.57
N ASP A 264 -0.07 11.03 -13.63
CA ASP A 264 -0.19 10.84 -12.18
C ASP A 264 -1.02 11.97 -11.59
N LEU A 265 -2.19 11.67 -11.04
CA LEU A 265 -3.01 12.56 -10.24
C LEU A 265 -2.81 12.23 -8.76
N ARG A 266 -2.56 13.25 -7.93
CA ARG A 266 -2.59 13.14 -6.47
C ARG A 266 -3.58 14.14 -5.88
N TYR A 267 -4.31 13.73 -4.83
CA TYR A 267 -5.30 14.56 -4.14
C TYR A 267 -5.39 14.19 -2.65
N ILE A 268 -5.89 15.11 -1.80
CA ILE A 268 -5.97 14.90 -0.35
C ILE A 268 -7.41 14.54 0.06
N HIS A 269 -8.39 15.27 -0.45
CA HIS A 269 -9.78 15.13 -0.02
C HIS A 269 -10.55 14.19 -0.96
N PRO A 270 -11.23 13.16 -0.43
CA PRO A 270 -11.98 12.20 -1.26
C PRO A 270 -12.99 12.86 -2.21
N GLU A 271 -13.62 13.96 -1.78
CA GLU A 271 -14.61 14.72 -2.56
C GLU A 271 -14.03 15.42 -3.80
N ASP A 272 -12.72 15.65 -3.84
CA ASP A 272 -12.08 16.29 -4.99
C ASP A 272 -11.95 15.35 -6.20
N ARG A 273 -11.97 14.05 -5.97
CA ARG A 273 -11.70 13.03 -6.99
C ARG A 273 -12.61 13.16 -8.21
N ASP A 274 -13.91 13.18 -7.99
CA ASP A 274 -14.88 13.12 -9.08
C ASP A 274 -14.90 14.41 -9.92
N ASP A 275 -14.72 15.56 -9.28
CA ASP A 275 -14.57 16.84 -9.97
C ASP A 275 -13.34 16.84 -10.89
N ILE A 276 -12.16 16.46 -10.34
CA ILE A 276 -10.91 16.46 -11.10
C ILE A 276 -10.96 15.41 -12.23
N MET A 277 -11.46 14.22 -11.96
CA MET A 277 -11.63 13.19 -13.00
C MET A 277 -12.59 13.65 -14.11
N GLY A 278 -13.70 14.29 -13.76
CA GLY A 278 -14.62 14.89 -14.74
C GLY A 278 -13.94 15.93 -15.63
N ARG A 279 -13.10 16.79 -15.05
CA ARG A 279 -12.32 17.79 -15.81
C ARG A 279 -11.26 17.14 -16.71
N ILE A 280 -10.58 16.07 -16.25
CA ILE A 280 -9.63 15.31 -17.07
C ILE A 280 -10.37 14.66 -18.25
N HIS A 281 -11.51 14.01 -18.02
CA HIS A 281 -12.33 13.45 -19.10
C HIS A 281 -12.73 14.52 -20.12
N ALA A 282 -13.19 15.69 -19.67
CA ALA A 282 -13.57 16.79 -20.58
C ALA A 282 -12.39 17.28 -21.43
N ILE A 283 -11.15 17.29 -20.88
CA ILE A 283 -9.94 17.62 -21.65
C ILE A 283 -9.63 16.50 -22.67
N VAL A 284 -9.76 15.24 -22.27
CA VAL A 284 -9.45 14.10 -23.14
C VAL A 284 -10.48 14.00 -24.29
N ASP A 285 -11.75 14.19 -24.01
CA ASP A 285 -12.83 14.07 -24.99
C ASP A 285 -12.84 15.21 -26.01
N LYS A 286 -12.27 16.38 -25.65
CA LYS A 286 -12.20 17.52 -26.56
C LYS A 286 -11.06 17.36 -27.57
N ALA A 287 -11.39 17.17 -28.85
CA ALA A 287 -10.39 17.22 -29.91
C ALA A 287 -9.99 18.67 -30.21
N HIS A 288 -8.69 19.00 -30.05
CA HIS A 288 -8.10 20.29 -30.45
C HIS A 288 -7.60 20.23 -31.90
N VAL A 289 -7.10 19.08 -32.33
CA VAL A 289 -6.72 18.82 -33.73
C VAL A 289 -7.86 18.03 -34.35
N PRO A 290 -8.58 18.61 -35.33
CA PRO A 290 -9.71 17.92 -35.97
C PRO A 290 -9.31 16.56 -36.54
N GLY A 291 -10.13 15.51 -36.20
CA GLY A 291 -9.91 14.15 -36.68
C GLY A 291 -9.05 13.29 -35.74
N THR A 292 -8.51 13.81 -34.65
CA THR A 292 -7.90 12.99 -33.61
C THR A 292 -8.96 12.31 -32.77
N ARG A 293 -8.60 11.16 -32.19
CA ARG A 293 -9.37 10.42 -31.19
C ARG A 293 -8.48 10.16 -29.98
N ALA A 294 -8.94 10.48 -28.80
CA ALA A 294 -8.23 10.21 -27.54
C ALA A 294 -9.04 9.24 -26.67
N THR A 295 -8.32 8.37 -25.96
CA THR A 295 -8.91 7.42 -25.00
C THR A 295 -8.14 7.50 -23.70
N LEU A 296 -8.85 7.66 -22.56
CA LEU A 296 -8.29 7.62 -21.22
C LEU A 296 -8.50 6.23 -20.61
N THR A 297 -7.43 5.66 -20.08
CA THR A 297 -7.47 4.38 -19.37
C THR A 297 -6.89 4.58 -17.96
N ILE A 298 -7.64 4.21 -16.92
CA ILE A 298 -7.13 4.15 -15.54
C ILE A 298 -6.35 2.85 -15.37
N ARG A 299 -5.10 2.93 -14.94
CA ARG A 299 -4.19 1.79 -14.72
C ARG A 299 -4.19 1.33 -13.27
N GLY A 300 -4.38 2.25 -12.34
CA GLY A 300 -4.45 1.98 -10.92
C GLY A 300 -4.99 3.18 -10.17
N GLU A 301 -5.53 2.93 -8.99
CA GLU A 301 -6.09 3.97 -8.15
C GLU A 301 -5.93 3.62 -6.68
N PHE A 302 -5.56 4.61 -5.87
CA PHE A 302 -5.63 4.57 -4.42
C PHE A 302 -6.52 5.70 -3.91
N LEU A 303 -7.30 5.41 -2.89
CA LEU A 303 -8.07 6.43 -2.18
C LEU A 303 -7.21 7.11 -1.10
N PRO A 304 -7.51 8.34 -0.69
CA PRO A 304 -6.80 8.99 0.40
C PRO A 304 -7.01 8.27 1.74
N LEU A 305 -5.97 8.17 2.56
CA LEU A 305 -6.16 7.99 3.99
C LEU A 305 -6.53 9.34 4.58
N ALA A 306 -7.82 9.65 4.58
CA ALA A 306 -8.33 10.90 5.13
C ALA A 306 -8.25 10.89 6.67
N GLN A 307 -7.65 11.94 7.23
CA GLN A 307 -7.61 12.12 8.69
C GLN A 307 -9.03 12.29 9.23
N ASN A 308 -9.33 11.62 10.34
CA ASN A 308 -10.62 11.69 11.01
C ASN A 308 -10.46 11.38 12.52
N PRO A 309 -11.45 11.69 13.35
CA PRO A 309 -11.37 11.46 14.80
C PRO A 309 -11.05 10.00 15.19
N GLY A 310 -11.49 9.02 14.41
CA GLY A 310 -11.17 7.61 14.66
C GLY A 310 -9.69 7.31 14.46
N THR A 311 -9.10 7.83 13.38
CA THR A 311 -7.65 7.72 13.14
C THR A 311 -6.84 8.42 14.23
N ASP A 312 -7.29 9.60 14.70
CA ASP A 312 -6.61 10.35 15.76
C ASP A 312 -6.63 9.58 17.09
N ALA A 313 -7.77 8.95 17.43
CA ALA A 313 -7.90 8.10 18.63
C ALA A 313 -6.95 6.89 18.57
N VAL A 314 -6.91 6.18 17.44
CA VAL A 314 -6.01 5.05 17.23
C VAL A 314 -4.54 5.49 17.28
N PHE A 315 -4.20 6.63 16.70
CA PHE A 315 -2.85 7.19 16.77
C PHE A 315 -2.47 7.52 18.22
N GLY A 316 -3.35 8.16 18.99
CA GLY A 316 -3.11 8.47 20.42
C GLY A 316 -2.82 7.20 21.24
N LEU A 317 -3.59 6.14 21.01
CA LEU A 317 -3.40 4.84 21.64
C LEU A 317 -2.05 4.21 21.23
N TYR A 318 -1.74 4.18 19.94
CA TYR A 318 -0.48 3.62 19.45
C TYR A 318 0.74 4.41 19.97
N LYS A 319 0.65 5.74 20.03
CA LYS A 319 1.70 6.62 20.58
C LYS A 319 2.00 6.29 22.05
N ALA A 320 0.97 6.08 22.86
CA ALA A 320 1.15 5.66 24.25
C ALA A 320 1.82 4.27 24.34
N ALA A 321 1.37 3.32 23.52
CA ALA A 321 1.94 1.98 23.43
C ALA A 321 3.41 1.99 22.95
N ALA A 322 3.77 2.89 22.05
CA ALA A 322 5.14 3.09 21.58
C ALA A 322 6.07 3.56 22.71
N ALA A 323 5.65 4.58 23.47
CA ALA A 323 6.38 5.05 24.63
C ALA A 323 6.63 3.95 25.67
N GLU A 324 5.63 3.12 25.96
CA GLU A 324 5.78 1.94 26.83
C GLU A 324 6.67 0.84 26.24
N SER A 325 6.88 0.85 24.93
CA SER A 325 7.76 -0.08 24.20
C SER A 325 9.16 0.51 23.96
N GLY A 326 9.47 1.67 24.55
CA GLY A 326 10.81 2.25 24.59
C GLY A 326 11.15 3.13 23.40
N PHE A 327 10.17 3.62 22.61
CA PHE A 327 10.41 4.58 21.55
C PHE A 327 9.31 5.65 21.44
N GLU A 328 9.70 6.82 20.96
CA GLU A 328 8.78 7.90 20.67
C GLU A 328 8.32 7.85 19.21
N THR A 329 7.08 8.25 18.95
CA THR A 329 6.55 8.36 17.60
C THR A 329 5.68 9.60 17.43
N MET A 330 5.54 10.04 16.19
CA MET A 330 4.67 11.15 15.79
C MET A 330 3.82 10.75 14.59
N GLY A 331 2.76 11.49 14.34
CA GLY A 331 1.95 11.34 13.13
C GLY A 331 2.48 12.20 12.00
N GLU A 332 2.64 11.62 10.82
CA GLU A 332 3.00 12.34 9.60
C GLU A 332 1.90 12.21 8.54
N PHE A 333 1.81 13.22 7.68
CA PHE A 333 1.03 13.16 6.45
C PHE A 333 1.95 12.75 5.29
N ALA A 334 1.62 11.67 4.57
CA ALA A 334 2.44 11.15 3.48
C ALA A 334 1.90 11.53 2.10
N GLY A 335 2.80 11.91 1.19
CA GLY A 335 2.46 12.14 -0.22
C GLY A 335 2.25 10.84 -1.04
N GLY A 336 2.81 9.72 -0.59
CA GLY A 336 2.64 8.40 -1.21
C GLY A 336 1.32 7.75 -0.80
N CYS A 337 0.72 6.99 -1.73
CA CYS A 337 -0.52 6.24 -1.49
C CYS A 337 -0.23 4.92 -0.75
N ALA A 338 -1.28 4.24 -0.29
CA ALA A 338 -1.25 2.85 0.17
C ALA A 338 -2.68 2.31 0.32
N ASP A 339 -2.83 1.01 0.50
CA ASP A 339 -4.10 0.31 0.72
C ASP A 339 -4.91 0.82 1.92
N SER A 340 -4.25 1.50 2.87
CA SER A 340 -4.91 2.16 4.01
C SER A 340 -5.98 3.18 3.61
N GLY A 341 -5.91 3.73 2.40
CA GLY A 341 -6.96 4.59 1.86
C GLY A 341 -8.28 3.84 1.62
N PHE A 342 -8.23 2.59 1.17
CA PHE A 342 -9.44 1.78 0.94
C PHE A 342 -10.14 1.42 2.25
N THR A 343 -9.37 1.15 3.31
CA THR A 343 -9.95 0.86 4.63
C THR A 343 -10.60 2.09 5.26
N ALA A 344 -9.97 3.26 5.12
CA ALA A 344 -10.53 4.53 5.57
C ALA A 344 -11.81 4.91 4.79
N ALA A 345 -11.84 4.66 3.48
CA ALA A 345 -12.99 4.98 2.62
C ALA A 345 -14.27 4.23 3.02
N VAL A 346 -14.17 3.04 3.61
CA VAL A 346 -15.31 2.30 4.16
C VAL A 346 -15.57 2.61 5.64
N GLY A 347 -14.90 3.63 6.19
CA GLY A 347 -15.11 4.17 7.53
C GLY A 347 -14.44 3.38 8.65
N ALA A 348 -13.41 2.57 8.37
CA ALA A 348 -12.62 1.93 9.41
C ALA A 348 -11.55 2.90 9.94
N PRO A 349 -11.45 3.11 11.27
CA PRO A 349 -10.32 3.82 11.87
C PRO A 349 -9.02 3.12 11.46
N THR A 350 -8.12 3.84 10.79
CA THR A 350 -6.92 3.23 10.19
C THR A 350 -5.67 4.00 10.56
N LEU A 351 -4.66 3.30 11.06
CA LEU A 351 -3.31 3.82 11.27
C LEU A 351 -2.34 3.10 10.33
N CYS A 352 -1.53 3.86 9.61
CA CYS A 352 -0.61 3.33 8.61
C CYS A 352 0.85 3.54 9.02
N ALA A 353 1.77 2.80 8.40
CA ALA A 353 3.20 2.83 8.67
C ALA A 353 3.56 2.43 10.12
N VAL A 354 2.82 1.46 10.67
CA VAL A 354 3.11 0.87 12.00
C VAL A 354 4.16 -0.25 11.93
N GLY A 355 4.62 -0.59 10.74
CA GLY A 355 5.71 -1.55 10.53
C GLY A 355 7.07 -1.06 11.02
N PRO A 356 8.10 -1.90 10.97
CA PRO A 356 9.46 -1.56 11.35
C PRO A 356 10.02 -0.37 10.55
N VAL A 357 10.96 0.36 11.14
CA VAL A 357 11.56 1.54 10.50
C VAL A 357 12.47 1.12 9.35
N GLY A 358 12.27 1.76 8.23
CA GLY A 358 13.10 1.56 7.05
C GLY A 358 13.01 2.73 6.09
N GLY A 359 13.63 2.59 4.94
CA GLY A 359 13.61 3.66 3.97
C GLY A 359 14.15 3.25 2.61
N LYS A 360 14.15 4.23 1.70
CA LYS A 360 14.57 4.05 0.30
C LYS A 360 13.81 2.94 -0.42
N ALA A 361 12.54 2.71 -0.05
CA ALA A 361 11.65 1.81 -0.79
C ALA A 361 11.73 2.06 -2.31
N HIS A 362 11.47 1.02 -3.11
CA HIS A 362 11.54 1.05 -4.58
C HIS A 362 12.94 1.34 -5.16
N SER A 363 13.98 1.21 -4.36
CA SER A 363 15.36 1.43 -4.82
C SER A 363 16.31 0.28 -4.42
N PRO A 364 17.47 0.14 -5.09
CA PRO A 364 18.48 -0.84 -4.69
C PRO A 364 19.05 -0.64 -3.29
N GLU A 365 18.93 0.55 -2.73
CA GLU A 365 19.39 0.92 -1.40
C GLU A 365 18.30 0.76 -0.31
N GLU A 366 17.20 0.08 -0.62
CA GLU A 366 16.14 -0.22 0.36
C GLU A 366 16.72 -0.89 1.60
N TYR A 367 16.31 -0.40 2.78
CA TYR A 367 16.86 -0.87 4.05
C TYR A 367 15.80 -0.92 5.17
N LEU A 368 16.09 -1.75 6.16
CA LEU A 368 15.36 -1.88 7.41
C LEU A 368 16.30 -1.70 8.60
N GLU A 369 15.88 -0.93 9.60
CA GLU A 369 16.55 -0.81 10.89
C GLU A 369 16.14 -1.96 11.81
N VAL A 370 17.03 -2.95 11.99
CA VAL A 370 16.76 -4.17 12.77
C VAL A 370 16.32 -3.85 14.22
N ALA A 371 16.91 -2.82 14.82
CA ALA A 371 16.60 -2.41 16.18
C ALA A 371 15.15 -1.94 16.38
N SER A 372 14.46 -1.55 15.30
CA SER A 372 13.05 -1.12 15.37
C SER A 372 12.05 -2.27 15.36
N PHE A 373 12.47 -3.47 14.97
CA PHE A 373 11.56 -4.59 14.67
C PHE A 373 10.76 -5.03 15.91
N VAL A 374 11.46 -5.43 16.97
CA VAL A 374 10.82 -5.88 18.21
C VAL A 374 10.03 -4.78 18.91
N PRO A 375 10.57 -3.56 19.14
CA PRO A 375 9.81 -2.50 19.81
C PRO A 375 8.50 -2.16 19.09
N ARG A 376 8.48 -2.15 17.75
CA ARG A 376 7.26 -1.89 16.99
C ARG A 376 6.25 -3.02 17.05
N ALA A 377 6.70 -4.29 17.06
CA ALA A 377 5.82 -5.42 17.31
C ALA A 377 5.18 -5.36 18.71
N GLN A 378 5.97 -5.00 19.74
CA GLN A 378 5.47 -4.82 21.10
C GLN A 378 4.48 -3.67 21.22
N ALA A 379 4.75 -2.52 20.57
CA ALA A 379 3.85 -1.38 20.54
C ALA A 379 2.50 -1.73 19.88
N LEU A 380 2.54 -2.47 18.76
CA LEU A 380 1.33 -2.94 18.08
C LEU A 380 0.53 -3.88 18.98
N ALA A 381 1.18 -4.84 19.63
CA ALA A 381 0.51 -5.77 20.56
C ALA A 381 -0.09 -5.04 21.78
N ARG A 382 0.62 -4.07 22.37
CA ARG A 382 0.09 -3.23 23.47
C ARG A 382 -1.11 -2.40 23.05
N ALA A 383 -1.07 -1.79 21.86
CA ALA A 383 -2.19 -1.03 21.31
C ALA A 383 -3.42 -1.92 21.15
N ILE A 384 -3.25 -3.14 20.63
CA ILE A 384 -4.36 -4.12 20.50
C ILE A 384 -4.96 -4.45 21.86
N LEU A 385 -4.15 -4.77 22.87
CA LEU A 385 -4.61 -5.13 24.22
C LEU A 385 -5.42 -4.01 24.90
N LYS A 386 -5.16 -2.76 24.53
CA LYS A 386 -5.73 -1.58 25.18
C LYS A 386 -6.93 -0.96 24.45
N LEU A 387 -7.39 -1.56 23.34
CA LEU A 387 -8.50 -1.02 22.54
C LEU A 387 -9.77 -0.79 23.38
N ASP A 388 -10.17 -1.78 24.21
CA ASP A 388 -11.38 -1.66 25.04
C ASP A 388 -11.25 -0.54 26.08
N SER A 389 -10.11 -0.44 26.74
CA SER A 389 -9.86 0.61 27.74
C SER A 389 -9.75 2.01 27.12
N ALA A 390 -9.41 2.08 25.86
CA ALA A 390 -9.36 3.33 25.09
C ALA A 390 -10.72 3.71 24.48
N GLY A 391 -11.72 2.83 24.55
CA GLY A 391 -13.05 3.07 23.97
C GLY A 391 -13.06 3.06 22.43
N ILE A 392 -12.11 2.36 21.80
CA ILE A 392 -11.95 2.25 20.34
C ILE A 392 -12.61 0.98 19.84
#